data_39061aec8c57074a986b9efb36d6e463
#
_entry.id   39061aec8c57074a986b9efb36d6e463
#
_cell.length_a   1.000
_cell.length_b   1.000
_cell.length_c   1.000
_cell.angle_alpha   90.00
_cell.angle_beta   90.00
_cell.angle_gamma   90.00
#
_symmetry.space_group_name_H-M   'P 1'
#
loop_
_entity.id
_entity.type
_entity.pdbx_description
1 polymer ?
#
loop_
_entity_poly.entity_id
_entity_poly.type
_entity_poly.pdbx_seq_one_letter_code
_entity_poly.pdbx_strand_id
1 'polypeptide(L)'
;TTDGYAKALCDLIMDKKPEIMLIGATNLGRDLGPRCAARLHTGLCADCTHLDIDMPNYKDFLKEASTLPEERINKLGVVKIAGQDHPVDRDLKMTRPAFGGHLMASIFCPRFRPAMATVRPGVMKKRECKKDVEIRHPEFTLTAEDIKTEVVEVVKAAKKLVDLIGADFIVSVGRGISKDVEGGIKLAEELAEV
;
A
#
# COMPACT_ATOMS: atom_id res chain seq x y z
N THR A 1 -3.97 19.17 -6.00
CA THR A 1 -4.29 17.94 -6.77
C THR A 1 -3.11 16.98 -6.80
N THR A 2 -3.35 15.71 -7.07
CA THR A 2 -2.30 14.69 -7.20
C THR A 2 -1.46 14.87 -8.47
N ASP A 3 -1.89 15.68 -9.42
CA ASP A 3 -1.16 15.97 -10.64
C ASP A 3 0.20 16.63 -10.36
N GLY A 4 0.22 17.70 -9.54
CA GLY A 4 1.45 18.39 -9.16
C GLY A 4 2.41 17.49 -8.38
N TYR A 5 1.87 16.70 -7.42
CA TYR A 5 2.69 15.73 -6.69
C TYR A 5 3.27 14.65 -7.60
N ALA A 6 2.46 14.15 -8.57
CA ALA A 6 2.95 13.14 -9.51
C ALA A 6 4.05 13.70 -10.41
N LYS A 7 3.95 14.96 -10.87
CA LYS A 7 5.01 15.62 -11.65
C LYS A 7 6.29 15.70 -10.84
N ALA A 8 6.24 16.28 -9.64
CA ALA A 8 7.41 16.46 -8.78
C ALA A 8 8.09 15.14 -8.43
N LEU A 9 7.30 14.10 -8.07
CA LEU A 9 7.85 12.79 -7.75
C LEU A 9 8.44 12.07 -8.96
N CYS A 10 7.80 12.15 -10.12
CA CYS A 10 8.33 11.53 -11.33
C CYS A 10 9.65 12.18 -11.76
N ASP A 11 9.76 13.51 -11.71
CA ASP A 11 10.99 14.23 -12.02
C ASP A 11 12.13 13.82 -11.05
N LEU A 12 11.83 13.76 -9.76
CA LEU A 12 12.79 13.32 -8.75
C LEU A 12 13.24 11.86 -8.98
N ILE A 13 12.30 10.96 -9.31
CA ILE A 13 12.60 9.56 -9.60
C ILE A 13 13.48 9.44 -10.87
N MET A 14 13.20 10.22 -11.90
CA MET A 14 13.99 10.21 -13.13
C MET A 14 15.42 10.74 -12.91
N ASP A 15 15.57 11.71 -12.00
CA ASP A 15 16.89 12.25 -11.61
C ASP A 15 17.66 11.27 -10.72
N LYS A 16 17.05 10.76 -9.66
CA LYS A 16 17.73 9.95 -8.63
C LYS A 16 17.75 8.45 -8.93
N LYS A 17 16.89 7.97 -9.81
CA LYS A 17 16.76 6.55 -10.24
C LYS A 17 16.77 5.57 -9.06
N PRO A 18 15.85 5.71 -8.07
CA PRO A 18 15.80 4.81 -6.94
C PRO A 18 15.42 3.39 -7.40
N GLU A 19 15.90 2.38 -6.68
CA GLU A 19 15.52 0.97 -6.90
C GLU A 19 14.08 0.70 -6.47
N ILE A 20 13.65 1.34 -5.37
CA ILE A 20 12.37 1.11 -4.72
C ILE A 20 11.70 2.45 -4.39
N MET A 21 10.39 2.52 -4.59
CA MET A 21 9.55 3.64 -4.19
C MET A 21 8.34 3.15 -3.40
N LEU A 22 8.24 3.57 -2.14
CA LEU A 22 7.13 3.24 -1.24
C LEU A 22 6.27 4.47 -0.99
N ILE A 23 4.96 4.30 -1.04
CA ILE A 23 3.97 5.36 -0.81
C ILE A 23 2.94 4.84 0.21
N GLY A 24 2.58 5.64 1.21
CA GLY A 24 1.49 5.28 2.12
C GLY A 24 0.16 5.15 1.37
N ALA A 25 -0.57 4.06 1.57
CA ALA A 25 -1.88 3.81 0.93
C ALA A 25 -3.00 4.62 1.59
N THR A 26 -2.77 5.90 1.85
CA THR A 26 -3.78 6.90 2.19
C THR A 26 -4.67 7.19 0.97
N ASN A 27 -5.76 7.91 1.13
CA ASN A 27 -6.61 8.30 0.00
C ASN A 27 -5.81 9.01 -1.11
N LEU A 28 -4.89 9.90 -0.73
CA LEU A 28 -3.99 10.58 -1.65
C LEU A 28 -3.00 9.60 -2.30
N GLY A 29 -2.37 8.74 -1.51
CA GLY A 29 -1.34 7.81 -1.99
C GLY A 29 -1.89 6.73 -2.92
N ARG A 30 -3.15 6.32 -2.73
CA ARG A 30 -3.85 5.37 -3.61
C ARG A 30 -4.12 5.93 -5.01
N ASP A 31 -4.24 7.25 -5.14
CA ASP A 31 -4.32 7.93 -6.44
C ASP A 31 -2.92 8.27 -7.00
N LEU A 32 -2.03 8.78 -6.15
CA LEU A 32 -0.70 9.23 -6.55
C LEU A 32 0.21 8.09 -7.04
N GLY A 33 0.21 6.95 -6.33
CA GLY A 33 1.07 5.81 -6.66
C GLY A 33 0.86 5.29 -8.08
N PRO A 34 -0.36 4.93 -8.48
CA PRO A 34 -0.66 4.47 -9.84
C PRO A 34 -0.35 5.52 -10.92
N ARG A 35 -0.58 6.80 -10.64
CA ARG A 35 -0.24 7.90 -11.56
C ARG A 35 1.28 7.96 -11.83
N CYS A 36 2.08 7.87 -10.78
CA CYS A 36 3.54 7.82 -10.90
C CYS A 36 4.00 6.57 -11.66
N ALA A 37 3.47 5.39 -11.31
CA ALA A 37 3.82 4.14 -11.97
C ALA A 37 3.52 4.17 -13.47
N ALA A 38 2.34 4.69 -13.85
CA ALA A 38 1.96 4.84 -15.26
C ALA A 38 2.88 5.79 -16.03
N ARG A 39 3.24 6.93 -15.44
CA ARG A 39 4.15 7.92 -16.06
C ARG A 39 5.58 7.39 -16.19
N LEU A 40 6.02 6.56 -15.26
CA LEU A 40 7.36 5.95 -15.25
C LEU A 40 7.42 4.63 -16.03
N HIS A 41 6.29 4.16 -16.54
CA HIS A 41 6.17 2.86 -17.21
C HIS A 41 6.71 1.69 -16.38
N THR A 42 6.43 1.69 -15.08
CA THR A 42 6.83 0.63 -14.14
C THR A 42 5.62 -0.04 -13.50
N GLY A 43 5.85 -1.17 -12.81
CA GLY A 43 4.81 -1.86 -12.05
C GLY A 43 4.60 -1.26 -10.66
N LEU A 44 3.36 -1.38 -10.15
CA LEU A 44 3.02 -1.00 -8.78
C LEU A 44 2.19 -2.09 -8.13
N CYS A 45 2.58 -2.50 -6.92
CA CYS A 45 1.73 -3.32 -6.06
C CYS A 45 0.94 -2.43 -5.11
N ALA A 46 -0.38 -2.42 -5.24
CA ALA A 46 -1.23 -1.59 -4.39
C ALA A 46 -1.59 -2.27 -3.08
N ASP A 47 -1.62 -1.49 -1.99
CA ASP A 47 -2.17 -1.87 -0.70
C ASP A 47 -1.44 -3.04 -0.02
N CYS A 48 -0.12 -3.00 -0.07
CA CYS A 48 0.74 -4.04 0.50
C CYS A 48 0.59 -4.15 2.02
N THR A 49 0.65 -5.37 2.51
CA THR A 49 0.60 -5.73 3.93
C THR A 49 1.91 -6.32 4.44
N HIS A 50 2.77 -6.79 3.54
CA HIS A 50 4.11 -7.25 3.86
C HIS A 50 5.09 -6.91 2.72
N LEU A 51 6.30 -6.51 3.09
CA LEU A 51 7.39 -6.16 2.18
C LEU A 51 8.69 -6.82 2.66
N ASP A 52 9.46 -7.37 1.74
CA ASP A 52 10.78 -7.90 2.01
C ASP A 52 11.72 -7.69 0.81
N ILE A 53 13.02 -7.57 1.06
CA ILE A 53 14.06 -7.49 0.02
C ILE A 53 14.87 -8.78 -0.01
N ASP A 54 14.96 -9.46 1.14
CA ASP A 54 15.76 -10.64 1.30
C ASP A 54 14.94 -11.92 1.07
N MET A 55 15.41 -12.81 0.20
CA MET A 55 14.68 -14.03 -0.14
C MET A 55 14.59 -15.03 1.03
N PRO A 56 15.64 -15.28 1.83
CA PRO A 56 15.53 -16.10 3.02
C PRO A 56 14.44 -15.62 3.98
N ASN A 57 14.47 -14.36 4.38
CA ASN A 57 13.45 -13.77 5.27
C ASN A 57 12.03 -13.90 4.69
N TYR A 58 11.89 -13.68 3.38
CA TYR A 58 10.61 -13.83 2.70
C TYR A 58 10.10 -15.27 2.70
N LYS A 59 10.99 -16.25 2.51
CA LYS A 59 10.62 -17.67 2.61
C LYS A 59 10.19 -18.05 4.03
N ASP A 60 10.87 -17.55 5.05
CA ASP A 60 10.48 -17.79 6.44
C ASP A 60 9.11 -17.17 6.75
N PHE A 61 8.86 -15.93 6.31
CA PHE A 61 7.52 -15.34 6.37
C PHE A 61 6.46 -16.20 5.68
N LEU A 62 6.73 -16.73 4.49
CA LEU A 62 5.77 -17.58 3.78
C LEU A 62 5.52 -18.93 4.47
N LYS A 63 6.50 -19.51 5.15
CA LYS A 63 6.31 -20.73 5.94
C LYS A 63 5.36 -20.50 7.12
N GLU A 64 5.44 -19.34 7.75
CA GLU A 64 4.59 -18.98 8.88
C GLU A 64 3.20 -18.49 8.46
N ALA A 65 3.11 -17.71 7.39
CA ALA A 65 1.91 -16.94 7.02
C ALA A 65 1.14 -17.49 5.81
N SER A 66 1.60 -18.58 5.16
CA SER A 66 0.95 -19.11 3.98
C SER A 66 0.59 -20.58 4.11
N THR A 67 -0.33 -21.03 3.24
CA THR A 67 -0.69 -22.45 3.10
C THR A 67 0.11 -23.15 2.01
N LEU A 68 1.15 -22.51 1.47
CA LEU A 68 1.99 -23.10 0.44
C LEU A 68 2.83 -24.24 1.01
N PRO A 69 2.93 -25.38 0.29
CA PRO A 69 3.84 -26.45 0.67
C PRO A 69 5.29 -25.95 0.71
N GLU A 70 6.02 -26.37 1.74
CA GLU A 70 7.43 -25.94 1.94
C GLU A 70 8.32 -26.21 0.73
N GLU A 71 8.07 -27.30 0.01
CA GLU A 71 8.78 -27.62 -1.23
C GLU A 71 8.61 -26.52 -2.30
N ARG A 72 7.41 -25.90 -2.40
CA ARG A 72 7.17 -24.78 -3.30
C ARG A 72 7.85 -23.51 -2.83
N ILE A 73 7.81 -23.22 -1.54
CA ILE A 73 8.47 -22.06 -0.94
C ILE A 73 9.99 -22.13 -1.19
N ASN A 74 10.59 -23.29 -1.00
CA ASN A 74 12.03 -23.47 -1.20
C ASN A 74 12.49 -23.26 -2.65
N LYS A 75 11.62 -23.53 -3.63
CA LYS A 75 11.88 -23.29 -5.06
C LYS A 75 11.74 -21.82 -5.49
N LEU A 76 11.24 -20.92 -4.61
CA LEU A 76 11.16 -19.50 -4.92
C LEU A 76 12.56 -18.90 -5.05
N GLY A 77 12.74 -18.00 -6.00
CA GLY A 77 14.00 -17.30 -6.28
C GLY A 77 14.14 -16.90 -7.75
N VAL A 78 13.34 -17.52 -8.63
CA VAL A 78 13.33 -17.23 -10.06
C VAL A 78 11.90 -17.09 -10.55
N VAL A 79 11.63 -16.06 -11.34
CA VAL A 79 10.35 -15.84 -12.02
C VAL A 79 10.55 -15.97 -13.52
N LYS A 80 9.66 -16.67 -14.21
CA LYS A 80 9.68 -16.79 -15.67
C LYS A 80 8.84 -15.70 -16.32
N ILE A 81 9.44 -14.90 -17.20
CA ILE A 81 8.75 -13.87 -17.98
C ILE A 81 9.11 -14.09 -19.46
N ALA A 82 8.09 -14.29 -20.29
CA ALA A 82 8.26 -14.55 -21.72
C ALA A 82 9.27 -15.68 -22.01
N GLY A 83 9.28 -16.72 -21.17
CA GLY A 83 10.17 -17.87 -21.30
C GLY A 83 11.60 -17.69 -20.77
N GLN A 84 11.94 -16.49 -20.28
CA GLN A 84 13.24 -16.20 -19.70
C GLN A 84 13.18 -16.23 -18.17
N ASP A 85 14.23 -16.74 -17.54
CA ASP A 85 14.37 -16.81 -16.10
C ASP A 85 14.90 -15.48 -15.57
N HIS A 86 14.20 -14.92 -14.58
CA HIS A 86 14.58 -13.69 -13.87
C HIS A 86 14.79 -14.02 -12.40
N PRO A 87 16.05 -13.95 -11.88
CA PRO A 87 16.28 -14.07 -10.45
C PRO A 87 15.64 -12.90 -9.70
N VAL A 88 15.01 -13.19 -8.57
CA VAL A 88 14.31 -12.18 -7.74
C VAL A 88 14.86 -12.10 -6.32
N ASP A 89 16.07 -12.61 -6.08
CA ASP A 89 16.66 -12.71 -4.74
C ASP A 89 16.79 -11.34 -4.04
N ARG A 90 17.09 -10.29 -4.79
CA ARG A 90 17.25 -8.92 -4.29
C ARG A 90 16.12 -7.97 -4.71
N ASP A 91 15.12 -8.47 -5.41
CA ASP A 91 13.96 -7.67 -5.78
C ASP A 91 13.03 -7.46 -4.58
N LEU A 92 12.28 -6.38 -4.59
CA LEU A 92 11.23 -6.13 -3.60
C LEU A 92 10.13 -7.19 -3.73
N LYS A 93 9.93 -7.99 -2.67
CA LYS A 93 8.83 -8.93 -2.52
C LYS A 93 7.67 -8.19 -1.87
N MET A 94 6.55 -8.15 -2.57
CA MET A 94 5.37 -7.40 -2.16
C MET A 94 4.22 -8.37 -1.95
N THR A 95 3.66 -8.40 -0.76
CA THR A 95 2.49 -9.23 -0.47
C THR A 95 1.27 -8.35 -0.23
N ARG A 96 0.18 -8.69 -0.87
CA ARG A 96 -1.09 -7.98 -0.74
C ARG A 96 -2.27 -8.92 -0.66
N PRO A 97 -3.35 -8.54 0.05
CA PRO A 97 -4.60 -9.28 0.00
C PRO A 97 -5.28 -9.15 -1.37
N ALA A 98 -5.92 -10.22 -1.80
CA ALA A 98 -6.74 -10.30 -3.00
C ALA A 98 -8.07 -10.97 -2.67
N PHE A 99 -9.09 -10.77 -3.50
CA PHE A 99 -10.43 -11.36 -3.33
C PHE A 99 -11.00 -11.18 -1.91
N GLY A 100 -11.00 -9.94 -1.41
CA GLY A 100 -11.51 -9.63 -0.06
C GLY A 100 -10.67 -10.19 1.09
N GLY A 101 -9.42 -10.56 0.84
CA GLY A 101 -8.50 -11.13 1.84
C GLY A 101 -8.51 -12.65 1.92
N HIS A 102 -9.30 -13.33 1.09
CA HIS A 102 -9.30 -14.80 1.03
C HIS A 102 -8.01 -15.37 0.43
N LEU A 103 -7.31 -14.60 -0.36
CA LEU A 103 -6.02 -14.97 -0.95
C LEU A 103 -5.00 -13.88 -0.68
N MET A 104 -3.74 -14.29 -0.56
CA MET A 104 -2.60 -13.39 -0.51
C MET A 104 -1.78 -13.56 -1.78
N ALA A 105 -1.51 -12.44 -2.46
CA ALA A 105 -0.74 -12.42 -3.70
C ALA A 105 0.69 -11.93 -3.43
N SER A 106 1.68 -12.69 -3.89
CA SER A 106 3.09 -12.28 -3.91
C SER A 106 3.42 -11.66 -5.25
N ILE A 107 3.85 -10.42 -5.25
CA ILE A 107 4.12 -9.64 -6.46
C ILE A 107 5.62 -9.31 -6.53
N PHE A 108 6.18 -9.47 -7.72
CA PHE A 108 7.56 -9.11 -8.05
C PHE A 108 7.60 -8.19 -9.25
N CYS A 109 8.58 -7.30 -9.30
CA CYS A 109 8.80 -6.40 -10.44
C CYS A 109 10.27 -6.49 -10.92
N PRO A 110 10.69 -7.62 -11.56
CA PRO A 110 12.09 -7.88 -11.85
C PRO A 110 12.65 -7.07 -13.02
N ARG A 111 11.81 -6.51 -13.89
CA ARG A 111 12.25 -5.89 -15.15
C ARG A 111 12.32 -4.37 -15.12
N PHE A 112 11.51 -3.71 -14.31
CA PHE A 112 11.35 -2.27 -14.33
C PHE A 112 11.69 -1.66 -12.97
N ARG A 113 12.19 -0.41 -12.99
CA ARG A 113 12.53 0.36 -11.79
C ARG A 113 11.90 1.74 -11.85
N PRO A 114 11.59 2.31 -10.70
CA PRO A 114 11.63 1.67 -9.38
C PRO A 114 10.58 0.56 -9.25
N ALA A 115 10.82 -0.44 -8.38
CA ALA A 115 9.76 -1.31 -7.91
C ALA A 115 8.87 -0.50 -6.96
N MET A 116 7.59 -0.37 -7.29
CA MET A 116 6.70 0.52 -6.56
C MET A 116 5.66 -0.24 -5.75
N ALA A 117 5.37 0.25 -4.55
CA ALA A 117 4.28 -0.23 -3.72
C ALA A 117 3.56 0.90 -3.00
N THR A 118 2.24 0.79 -2.87
CA THR A 118 1.52 1.50 -1.83
C THR A 118 1.37 0.58 -0.61
N VAL A 119 1.61 1.13 0.58
CA VAL A 119 1.69 0.38 1.84
C VAL A 119 0.51 0.71 2.71
N ARG A 120 -0.25 -0.30 3.14
CA ARG A 120 -1.44 -0.10 3.98
C ARG A 120 -1.05 0.47 5.34
N PRO A 121 -1.62 1.60 5.77
CA PRO A 121 -1.37 2.14 7.11
C PRO A 121 -1.80 1.18 8.23
N GLY A 122 -1.06 1.17 9.33
CA GLY A 122 -1.40 0.43 10.55
C GLY A 122 -1.15 -1.09 10.52
N VAL A 123 -0.70 -1.66 9.39
CA VAL A 123 -0.52 -3.12 9.26
C VAL A 123 0.90 -3.57 9.62
N MET A 124 1.91 -2.80 9.24
CA MET A 124 3.29 -3.12 9.57
C MET A 124 3.73 -2.37 10.83
N LYS A 125 4.38 -3.08 11.75
CA LYS A 125 4.96 -2.46 12.96
C LYS A 125 6.09 -1.51 12.58
N LYS A 126 6.06 -0.29 13.15
CA LYS A 126 7.16 0.66 13.06
C LYS A 126 8.42 0.04 13.66
N ARG A 127 9.52 0.09 12.93
CA ARG A 127 10.85 -0.29 13.43
C ARG A 127 11.71 0.96 13.53
N GLU A 128 12.38 1.15 14.64
CA GLU A 128 13.37 2.21 14.78
C GLU A 128 14.67 1.77 14.14
N CYS A 129 15.19 2.60 13.25
CA CYS A 129 16.48 2.40 12.61
C CYS A 129 17.23 3.73 12.66
N LYS A 130 18.33 3.77 13.42
CA LYS A 130 19.21 4.94 13.47
C LYS A 130 20.12 4.87 12.23
N LYS A 131 19.83 5.72 11.26
CA LYS A 131 20.68 5.94 10.07
C LYS A 131 20.80 7.43 9.84
N ASP A 132 21.95 7.83 9.33
CA ASP A 132 22.13 9.18 8.86
C ASP A 132 21.24 9.41 7.63
N VAL A 133 20.48 10.49 7.66
CA VAL A 133 19.53 10.84 6.61
C VAL A 133 20.00 12.14 5.97
N GLU A 134 20.19 12.10 4.67
CA GLU A 134 20.41 13.32 3.88
C GLU A 134 19.04 13.90 3.50
N ILE A 135 18.78 15.13 3.98
CA ILE A 135 17.58 15.88 3.62
C ILE A 135 17.89 16.72 2.39
N ARG A 136 17.15 16.55 1.32
CA ARG A 136 17.27 17.32 0.09
C ARG A 136 15.99 18.09 -0.19
N HIS A 137 16.12 19.30 -0.71
CA HIS A 137 15.01 20.15 -1.14
C HIS A 137 15.14 20.37 -2.66
N PRO A 138 14.59 19.43 -3.47
CA PRO A 138 14.68 19.57 -4.92
C PRO A 138 13.81 20.76 -5.39
N GLU A 139 14.35 21.55 -6.28
CA GLU A 139 13.59 22.55 -7.00
C GLU A 139 12.83 21.89 -8.14
N PHE A 140 11.57 22.25 -8.30
CA PHE A 140 10.76 21.80 -9.43
C PHE A 140 9.82 22.93 -9.88
N THR A 141 9.50 22.94 -11.15
CA THR A 141 8.60 23.94 -11.73
C THR A 141 7.31 23.24 -12.18
N LEU A 142 6.16 23.78 -11.78
CA LEU A 142 4.85 23.36 -12.25
C LEU A 142 4.35 24.40 -13.27
N THR A 143 3.86 23.91 -14.38
CA THR A 143 3.16 24.70 -15.38
C THR A 143 1.65 24.43 -15.33
N ALA A 144 0.84 25.28 -15.94
CA ALA A 144 -0.60 25.04 -16.03
C ALA A 144 -0.93 23.72 -16.77
N GLU A 145 -0.04 23.28 -17.67
CA GLU A 145 -0.22 22.04 -18.41
C GLU A 145 -0.01 20.78 -17.55
N ASP A 146 0.72 20.89 -16.45
CA ASP A 146 0.96 19.79 -15.52
C ASP A 146 -0.25 19.47 -14.64
N ILE A 147 -1.17 20.44 -14.50
CA ILE A 147 -2.37 20.35 -13.67
C ILE A 147 -3.58 20.08 -14.57
N LYS A 148 -4.09 18.85 -14.54
CA LYS A 148 -5.22 18.40 -15.37
C LYS A 148 -6.56 18.40 -14.64
N THR A 149 -6.54 18.56 -13.31
CA THR A 149 -7.72 18.47 -12.46
C THR A 149 -7.83 19.70 -11.58
N GLU A 150 -9.06 20.21 -11.40
CA GLU A 150 -9.39 21.33 -10.53
C GLU A 150 -10.31 20.85 -9.41
N VAL A 151 -10.09 21.36 -8.19
CA VAL A 151 -10.99 21.13 -7.07
C VAL A 151 -12.12 22.11 -7.16
N VAL A 152 -13.29 21.66 -7.59
CA VAL A 152 -14.48 22.50 -7.73
C VAL A 152 -15.08 22.87 -6.38
N GLU A 153 -15.17 21.90 -5.47
CA GLU A 153 -15.75 22.08 -4.14
C GLU A 153 -15.17 21.08 -3.14
N VAL A 154 -15.03 21.50 -1.89
CA VAL A 154 -14.68 20.65 -0.76
C VAL A 154 -15.84 20.63 0.23
N VAL A 155 -16.59 19.55 0.25
CA VAL A 155 -17.68 19.34 1.20
C VAL A 155 -17.12 18.68 2.46
N LYS A 156 -17.19 19.40 3.60
CA LYS A 156 -16.81 18.83 4.89
C LYS A 156 -17.98 18.05 5.49
N ALA A 157 -17.73 16.82 5.94
CA ALA A 157 -18.73 16.05 6.67
C ALA A 157 -19.19 16.82 7.92
N ALA A 158 -20.50 16.96 8.10
CA ALA A 158 -21.08 17.67 9.23
C ALA A 158 -20.94 16.93 10.58
N LYS A 159 -20.68 15.62 10.54
CA LYS A 159 -20.44 14.77 11.72
C LYS A 159 -19.01 14.25 11.73
N LYS A 160 -18.41 14.22 12.91
CA LYS A 160 -17.14 13.56 13.14
C LYS A 160 -17.33 12.06 12.79
N LEU A 161 -16.68 11.58 11.75
CA LEU A 161 -16.68 10.16 11.42
C LEU A 161 -15.94 9.42 12.53
N VAL A 162 -16.45 8.25 12.90
CA VAL A 162 -15.78 7.39 13.87
C VAL A 162 -14.46 6.91 13.27
N ASP A 163 -13.38 7.04 14.01
CA ASP A 163 -12.07 6.57 13.59
C ASP A 163 -11.95 5.06 13.82
N LEU A 164 -12.38 4.28 12.86
CA LEU A 164 -12.34 2.81 12.92
C LEU A 164 -10.90 2.25 12.89
N ILE A 165 -9.93 3.02 12.35
CA ILE A 165 -8.55 2.55 12.23
C ILE A 165 -7.80 2.73 13.56
N GLY A 166 -8.12 3.79 14.29
CA GLY A 166 -7.50 4.12 15.58
C GLY A 166 -8.23 3.52 16.79
N ALA A 167 -9.36 2.81 16.58
CA ALA A 167 -10.14 2.23 17.69
C ALA A 167 -9.50 0.92 18.18
N ASP A 168 -9.34 0.79 19.49
CA ASP A 168 -8.88 -0.45 20.15
C ASP A 168 -9.97 -1.52 20.13
N PHE A 169 -11.25 -1.10 20.24
CA PHE A 169 -12.43 -1.96 20.19
C PHE A 169 -13.47 -1.38 19.24
N ILE A 170 -14.13 -2.24 18.50
CA ILE A 170 -15.19 -1.87 17.57
C ILE A 170 -16.44 -2.69 17.86
N VAL A 171 -17.54 -2.01 18.20
CA VAL A 171 -18.85 -2.61 18.31
C VAL A 171 -19.60 -2.44 16.99
N SER A 172 -20.02 -3.54 16.38
CA SER A 172 -20.73 -3.51 15.11
C SER A 172 -22.08 -4.22 15.21
N VAL A 173 -23.10 -3.63 14.60
CA VAL A 173 -24.43 -4.21 14.51
C VAL A 173 -24.79 -4.55 13.07
N GLY A 174 -25.37 -5.71 12.86
CA GLY A 174 -25.80 -6.18 11.56
C GLY A 174 -27.31 -6.20 11.42
N ARG A 175 -27.83 -6.79 10.35
CA ARG A 175 -29.27 -6.90 10.05
C ARG A 175 -30.07 -7.67 11.11
N GLY A 176 -29.43 -8.35 12.06
CA GLY A 176 -30.11 -9.02 13.18
C GLY A 176 -30.98 -8.10 14.04
N ILE A 177 -30.69 -6.79 14.08
CA ILE A 177 -31.47 -5.79 14.80
C ILE A 177 -32.71 -5.30 14.04
N SER A 178 -33.04 -5.86 12.88
CA SER A 178 -34.12 -5.38 11.99
C SER A 178 -35.50 -5.31 12.61
N LYS A 179 -35.75 -6.06 13.69
CA LYS A 179 -37.02 -6.07 14.43
C LYS A 179 -37.17 -4.86 15.37
N ASP A 180 -36.04 -4.32 15.87
CA ASP A 180 -35.98 -3.14 16.74
C ASP A 180 -34.62 -2.47 16.48
N VAL A 181 -34.59 -1.60 15.47
CA VAL A 181 -33.36 -0.94 15.05
C VAL A 181 -32.87 0.07 16.08
N GLU A 182 -33.80 0.84 16.68
CA GLU A 182 -33.44 1.87 17.67
C GLU A 182 -32.90 1.24 18.95
N GLY A 183 -33.57 0.21 19.48
CA GLY A 183 -33.10 -0.52 20.65
C GLY A 183 -31.80 -1.26 20.41
N GLY A 184 -31.60 -1.84 19.22
CA GLY A 184 -30.36 -2.51 18.85
C GLY A 184 -29.17 -1.55 18.74
N ILE A 185 -29.36 -0.36 18.19
CA ILE A 185 -28.35 0.70 18.13
C ILE A 185 -28.01 1.17 19.54
N LYS A 186 -29.00 1.46 20.37
CA LYS A 186 -28.81 1.92 21.74
C LYS A 186 -27.99 0.93 22.57
N LEU A 187 -28.31 -0.37 22.49
CA LEU A 187 -27.54 -1.41 23.17
C LEU A 187 -26.08 -1.47 22.70
N ALA A 188 -25.83 -1.23 21.41
CA ALA A 188 -24.49 -1.22 20.86
C ALA A 188 -23.70 0.02 21.34
N GLU A 189 -24.35 1.19 21.44
CA GLU A 189 -23.76 2.41 21.99
C GLU A 189 -23.43 2.24 23.47
N GLU A 190 -24.35 1.70 24.28
CA GLU A 190 -24.12 1.39 25.69
C GLU A 190 -22.93 0.43 25.88
N LEU A 191 -22.80 -0.58 25.01
CA LEU A 191 -21.65 -1.50 25.04
C LEU A 191 -20.34 -0.83 24.65
N ALA A 192 -20.38 0.16 23.75
CA ALA A 192 -19.19 0.87 23.29
C ALA A 192 -18.69 1.91 24.30
N GLU A 193 -19.50 2.29 25.29
CA GLU A 193 -19.14 3.21 26.37
C GLU A 193 -18.48 2.52 27.59
N VAL A 194 -18.51 1.18 27.65
CA VAL A 194 -17.91 0.37 28.72
C VAL A 194 -16.47 0.00 28.41
#